data_73ff53ef7b2e5438f1915e7dcc7fb341
#
_entry.id   73ff53ef7b2e5438f1915e7dcc7fb341
#
_cell.length_a   1.000
_cell.length_b   1.000
_cell.length_c   1.000
_cell.angle_alpha   90.00
_cell.angle_beta   90.00
_cell.angle_gamma   90.00
#
_symmetry.space_group_name_H-M   'P 1'
#
loop_
_entity.id
_entity.type
_entity.pdbx_description
1 polymer ?
#
loop_
_entity_poly.entity_id
_entity_poly.type
_entity_poly.pdbx_seq_one_letter_code
_entity_poly.pdbx_strand_id
1 'polypeptide(L)'
;RQRQMCIRDMHGLIGLTQPRRLAARSVATRVAEEIGTPLGELVGYQVRFEDQSKDSSLIKLMTDGILLAETQHDRYLEKYDTIIVDEAHERSLNIDFLLGYLKTLLPRRPDLKVIITSATIDLERFSKHFGGDGLPDAPIVEVSGRTYPVETLSLIHISEPTRPERI
;
A
#
# COMPACT_ATOMS: atom_id res chain seq x y z
N ARG A 1 0.45 13.84 18.43
CA ARG A 1 -0.63 14.84 18.20
C ARG A 1 -0.87 15.19 16.74
N GLN A 2 0.13 15.21 15.86
CA GLN A 2 -0.05 15.52 14.44
C GLN A 2 -0.79 14.41 13.65
N ARG A 3 -0.64 13.14 14.01
CA ARG A 3 -1.31 12.01 13.32
C ARG A 3 -2.84 12.00 13.48
N GLN A 4 -3.37 12.52 14.58
CA GLN A 4 -4.82 12.58 14.82
C GLN A 4 -5.52 13.73 14.05
N MET A 5 -4.80 14.75 13.60
CA MET A 5 -5.40 15.86 12.86
C MET A 5 -5.79 15.48 11.42
N CYS A 6 -5.00 14.64 10.75
CA CYS A 6 -5.31 14.24 9.36
C CYS A 6 -6.58 13.38 9.23
N ILE A 7 -6.93 12.61 10.26
CA ILE A 7 -8.13 11.74 10.24
C ILE A 7 -9.43 12.55 10.50
N ARG A 8 -9.33 13.67 11.22
CA ARG A 8 -10.52 14.48 11.59
C ARG A 8 -11.12 15.28 10.43
N ASP A 9 -10.33 15.60 9.42
CA ASP A 9 -10.76 16.43 8.28
C ASP A 9 -11.13 15.57 7.05
N MET A 10 -11.15 14.24 7.20
CA MET A 10 -11.53 13.32 6.13
C MET A 10 -13.02 13.03 6.21
N HIS A 11 -13.70 13.18 5.10
CA HIS A 11 -15.14 12.92 4.97
C HIS A 11 -15.45 11.54 4.38
N GLY A 12 -14.43 10.79 3.92
CA GLY A 12 -14.56 9.49 3.30
C GLY A 12 -13.55 8.45 3.79
N LEU A 13 -13.58 7.30 3.14
CA LEU A 13 -12.79 6.12 3.47
C LEU A 13 -11.38 6.22 2.88
N ILE A 14 -10.37 5.78 3.63
CA ILE A 14 -9.04 5.50 3.11
C ILE A 14 -9.00 4.03 2.67
N GLY A 15 -8.81 3.80 1.38
CA GLY A 15 -8.55 2.47 0.84
C GLY A 15 -7.06 2.21 0.70
N LEU A 16 -6.56 1.10 1.23
CA LEU A 16 -5.19 0.66 1.07
C LEU A 16 -5.16 -0.73 0.45
N THR A 17 -4.55 -0.85 -0.72
CA THR A 17 -4.42 -2.15 -1.37
C THR A 17 -3.10 -2.82 -1.03
N GLN A 18 -3.15 -4.14 -0.96
CA GLN A 18 -2.01 -5.02 -0.75
C GLN A 18 -2.06 -6.17 -1.76
N PRO A 19 -0.94 -6.58 -2.38
CA PRO A 19 -0.96 -7.67 -3.36
C PRO A 19 -1.29 -9.02 -2.72
N ARG A 20 -1.02 -9.19 -1.43
CA ARG A 20 -1.17 -10.47 -0.71
C ARG A 20 -2.19 -10.38 0.41
N ARG A 21 -3.07 -11.38 0.50
CA ARG A 21 -4.13 -11.43 1.53
C ARG A 21 -3.58 -11.38 2.95
N LEU A 22 -2.48 -12.12 3.21
CA LEU A 22 -1.84 -12.12 4.52
C LEU A 22 -1.28 -10.74 4.88
N ALA A 23 -0.69 -10.03 3.92
CA ALA A 23 -0.20 -8.67 4.12
C ALA A 23 -1.35 -7.72 4.45
N ALA A 24 -2.46 -7.76 3.69
CA ALA A 24 -3.63 -6.93 3.97
C ALA A 24 -4.13 -7.11 5.41
N ARG A 25 -4.26 -8.35 5.88
CA ARG A 25 -4.68 -8.65 7.26
C ARG A 25 -3.65 -8.18 8.29
N SER A 26 -2.36 -8.50 8.09
CA SER A 26 -1.30 -8.16 9.06
C SER A 26 -1.14 -6.65 9.22
N VAL A 27 -1.15 -5.93 8.10
CA VAL A 27 -1.05 -4.46 8.11
C VAL A 27 -2.29 -3.85 8.75
N ALA A 28 -3.51 -4.39 8.48
CA ALA A 28 -4.73 -3.94 9.13
C ALA A 28 -4.67 -4.09 10.65
N THR A 29 -4.23 -5.26 11.12
CA THR A 29 -4.06 -5.50 12.56
C THR A 29 -3.09 -4.50 13.18
N ARG A 30 -1.93 -4.30 12.55
CA ARG A 30 -0.92 -3.37 13.05
C ARG A 30 -1.42 -1.92 13.06
N VAL A 31 -2.09 -1.47 12.01
CA VAL A 31 -2.65 -0.12 11.95
C VAL A 31 -3.72 0.07 13.03
N ALA A 32 -4.59 -0.93 13.26
CA ALA A 32 -5.59 -0.91 14.32
C ALA A 32 -4.93 -0.79 15.71
N GLU A 33 -3.87 -1.57 15.97
CA GLU A 33 -3.09 -1.49 17.21
C GLU A 33 -2.45 -0.10 17.40
N GLU A 34 -1.85 0.47 16.35
CA GLU A 34 -1.21 1.80 16.41
C GLU A 34 -2.23 2.94 16.66
N ILE A 35 -3.46 2.78 16.15
CA ILE A 35 -4.56 3.73 16.38
C ILE A 35 -5.20 3.50 17.75
N GLY A 36 -5.04 2.30 18.34
CA GLY A 36 -5.63 1.92 19.61
C GLY A 36 -7.10 1.54 19.50
N THR A 37 -7.51 0.92 18.38
CA THR A 37 -8.88 0.46 18.15
C THR A 37 -8.91 -1.03 17.84
N PRO A 38 -9.99 -1.74 18.19
CA PRO A 38 -10.18 -3.11 17.75
C PRO A 38 -10.24 -3.19 16.21
N LEU A 39 -9.68 -4.27 15.66
CA LEU A 39 -9.80 -4.57 14.25
C LEU A 39 -11.28 -4.80 13.88
N GLY A 40 -11.72 -4.23 12.76
CA GLY A 40 -13.11 -4.26 12.32
C GLY A 40 -13.97 -3.09 12.84
N GLU A 41 -13.37 -2.12 13.53
CA GLU A 41 -14.04 -0.85 13.89
C GLU A 41 -13.57 0.29 12.99
N LEU A 42 -12.63 1.12 13.44
CA LEU A 42 -12.09 2.21 12.62
C LEU A 42 -11.21 1.69 11.48
N VAL A 43 -10.55 0.56 11.68
CA VAL A 43 -9.72 -0.11 10.69
C VAL A 43 -10.32 -1.47 10.38
N GLY A 44 -10.72 -1.66 9.13
CA GLY A 44 -11.22 -2.93 8.62
C GLY A 44 -10.34 -3.49 7.52
N TYR A 45 -10.57 -4.74 7.15
CA TYR A 45 -9.96 -5.33 5.96
C TYR A 45 -10.94 -6.21 5.19
N GLN A 46 -10.73 -6.29 3.90
CA GLN A 46 -11.50 -7.17 3.02
C GLN A 46 -10.57 -7.93 2.08
N VAL A 47 -10.66 -9.24 2.15
CA VAL A 47 -9.99 -10.16 1.24
C VAL A 47 -11.00 -11.15 0.68
N ARG A 48 -10.61 -11.95 -0.30
CA ARG A 48 -11.52 -12.94 -0.88
C ARG A 48 -12.05 -13.88 0.20
N PHE A 49 -13.37 -13.94 0.35
CA PHE A 49 -14.13 -14.73 1.33
C PHE A 49 -14.08 -14.24 2.79
N GLU A 50 -13.46 -13.12 3.08
CA GLU A 50 -13.43 -12.58 4.43
C GLU A 50 -13.54 -11.05 4.36
N ASP A 51 -14.53 -10.50 5.07
CA ASP A 51 -14.75 -9.06 5.22
C ASP A 51 -14.94 -8.74 6.70
N GLN A 52 -14.01 -7.95 7.23
CA GLN A 52 -14.06 -7.42 8.60
C GLN A 52 -14.03 -5.88 8.55
N SER A 53 -14.79 -5.30 7.64
CA SER A 53 -15.01 -3.87 7.58
C SER A 53 -16.46 -3.54 7.99
N LYS A 54 -16.66 -2.34 8.52
CA LYS A 54 -17.98 -1.78 8.83
C LYS A 54 -18.17 -0.48 8.04
N ASP A 55 -19.40 -0.04 7.90
CA ASP A 55 -19.69 1.26 7.27
C ASP A 55 -19.08 2.43 8.04
N SER A 56 -18.79 2.24 9.34
CA SER A 56 -18.11 3.20 10.19
C SER A 56 -16.58 3.16 10.10
N SER A 57 -16.01 2.24 9.32
CA SER A 57 -14.55 2.15 9.15
C SER A 57 -14.03 3.37 8.40
N LEU A 58 -12.92 3.93 8.89
CA LEU A 58 -12.22 5.05 8.26
C LEU A 58 -11.07 4.58 7.36
N ILE A 59 -10.52 3.41 7.66
CA ILE A 59 -9.44 2.80 6.90
C ILE A 59 -9.86 1.37 6.53
N LYS A 60 -9.82 1.06 5.24
CA LYS A 60 -10.12 -0.27 4.71
C LYS A 60 -8.92 -0.80 3.95
N LEU A 61 -8.36 -1.89 4.46
CA LEU A 61 -7.31 -2.61 3.76
C LEU A 61 -7.93 -3.71 2.91
N MET A 62 -7.39 -3.90 1.71
CA MET A 62 -7.94 -4.90 0.80
C MET A 62 -6.88 -5.40 -0.17
N THR A 63 -7.18 -6.47 -0.89
CA THR A 63 -6.34 -6.86 -2.02
C THR A 63 -6.68 -6.04 -3.27
N ASP A 64 -5.70 -5.90 -4.19
CA ASP A 64 -5.89 -5.18 -5.46
C ASP A 64 -7.12 -5.69 -6.22
N GLY A 65 -7.34 -7.00 -6.22
CA GLY A 65 -8.50 -7.61 -6.86
C GLY A 65 -9.84 -7.23 -6.22
N ILE A 66 -9.88 -6.92 -4.93
CA ILE A 66 -11.10 -6.46 -4.26
C ILE A 66 -11.41 -5.02 -4.69
N LEU A 67 -10.42 -4.12 -4.67
CA LEU A 67 -10.63 -2.76 -5.15
C LEU A 67 -11.06 -2.75 -6.62
N LEU A 68 -10.44 -3.60 -7.44
CA LEU A 68 -10.83 -3.75 -8.84
C LEU A 68 -12.27 -4.24 -9.02
N ALA A 69 -12.73 -5.17 -8.16
CA ALA A 69 -14.12 -5.62 -8.18
C ALA A 69 -15.09 -4.49 -7.74
N GLU A 70 -14.70 -3.65 -6.79
CA GLU A 70 -15.50 -2.51 -6.36
C GLU A 70 -15.72 -1.49 -7.49
N THR A 71 -14.74 -1.29 -8.38
CA THR A 71 -14.89 -0.38 -9.54
C THR A 71 -16.01 -0.79 -10.50
N GLN A 72 -16.45 -2.04 -10.46
CA GLN A 72 -17.57 -2.51 -11.29
C GLN A 72 -18.93 -2.00 -10.79
N HIS A 73 -19.04 -1.78 -9.48
CA HIS A 73 -20.27 -1.31 -8.82
C HIS A 73 -20.22 0.18 -8.53
N ASP A 74 -19.04 0.70 -8.18
CA ASP A 74 -18.77 2.11 -7.93
C ASP A 74 -17.65 2.61 -8.87
N ARG A 75 -18.07 3.05 -10.04
CA ARG A 75 -17.15 3.53 -11.09
C ARG A 75 -16.34 4.75 -10.69
N TYR A 76 -16.80 5.53 -9.76
CA TYR A 76 -16.12 6.74 -9.34
C TYR A 76 -15.41 6.59 -8.01
N LEU A 77 -15.51 5.40 -7.38
CA LEU A 77 -14.95 5.12 -6.06
C LEU A 77 -15.35 6.20 -5.04
N GLU A 78 -16.65 6.58 -5.09
CA GLU A 78 -17.21 7.71 -4.34
C GLU A 78 -17.07 7.57 -2.83
N LYS A 79 -16.95 6.34 -2.34
CA LYS A 79 -16.73 6.03 -0.92
C LYS A 79 -15.35 6.47 -0.42
N TYR A 80 -14.38 6.65 -1.34
CA TYR A 80 -12.98 6.87 -1.00
C TYR A 80 -12.58 8.32 -1.18
N ASP A 81 -11.93 8.88 -0.16
CA ASP A 81 -11.21 10.15 -0.24
C ASP A 81 -9.75 9.94 -0.65
N THR A 82 -9.20 8.81 -0.23
CA THR A 82 -7.79 8.48 -0.50
C THR A 82 -7.66 7.01 -0.86
N ILE A 83 -6.91 6.72 -1.89
CA ILE A 83 -6.53 5.37 -2.29
C ILE A 83 -5.02 5.25 -2.24
N ILE A 84 -4.54 4.24 -1.54
CA ILE A 84 -3.12 3.91 -1.44
C ILE A 84 -2.92 2.57 -2.15
N VAL A 85 -2.11 2.57 -3.21
CA VAL A 85 -1.69 1.36 -3.92
C VAL A 85 -0.31 0.99 -3.44
N ASP A 86 -0.23 -0.04 -2.59
CA ASP A 86 1.04 -0.46 -2.00
C ASP A 86 1.72 -1.54 -2.86
N GLU A 87 3.06 -1.60 -2.75
CA GLU A 87 3.91 -2.55 -3.46
C GLU A 87 3.72 -2.52 -5.00
N ALA A 88 3.49 -1.32 -5.57
CA ALA A 88 3.21 -1.17 -7.00
C ALA A 88 4.31 -1.73 -7.91
N HIS A 89 5.53 -1.95 -7.38
CA HIS A 89 6.63 -2.57 -8.10
C HIS A 89 6.43 -4.07 -8.39
N GLU A 90 5.51 -4.77 -7.69
CA GLU A 90 5.18 -6.17 -8.01
C GLU A 90 4.53 -6.32 -9.40
N ARG A 91 4.03 -5.24 -9.99
CA ARG A 91 3.52 -5.18 -11.37
C ARG A 91 2.58 -6.33 -11.73
N SER A 92 1.72 -6.72 -10.79
CA SER A 92 0.66 -7.68 -11.08
C SER A 92 -0.32 -7.10 -12.10
N LEU A 93 -1.01 -7.97 -12.85
CA LEU A 93 -2.04 -7.55 -13.80
C LEU A 93 -3.11 -6.65 -13.15
N ASN A 94 -3.49 -6.95 -11.91
CA ASN A 94 -4.46 -6.15 -11.17
C ASN A 94 -3.91 -4.75 -10.86
N ILE A 95 -2.65 -4.64 -10.42
CA ILE A 95 -1.99 -3.37 -10.14
C ILE A 95 -1.92 -2.53 -11.42
N ASP A 96 -1.44 -3.10 -12.52
CA ASP A 96 -1.33 -2.37 -13.78
C ASP A 96 -2.69 -1.87 -14.30
N PHE A 97 -3.73 -2.68 -14.15
CA PHE A 97 -5.08 -2.27 -14.49
C PHE A 97 -5.59 -1.15 -13.57
N LEU A 98 -5.38 -1.26 -12.26
CA LEU A 98 -5.76 -0.23 -11.29
C LEU A 98 -5.06 1.10 -11.57
N LEU A 99 -3.76 1.09 -11.86
CA LEU A 99 -3.01 2.30 -12.18
C LEU A 99 -3.56 2.99 -13.43
N GLY A 100 -3.86 2.23 -14.48
CA GLY A 100 -4.49 2.76 -15.69
C GLY A 100 -5.90 3.31 -15.41
N TYR A 101 -6.68 2.62 -14.58
CA TYR A 101 -8.00 3.05 -14.18
C TYR A 101 -7.97 4.34 -13.37
N LEU A 102 -7.10 4.41 -12.34
CA LEU A 102 -6.93 5.59 -11.51
C LEU A 102 -6.48 6.81 -12.32
N LYS A 103 -5.59 6.63 -13.30
CA LYS A 103 -5.20 7.70 -14.23
C LYS A 103 -6.41 8.29 -14.97
N THR A 104 -7.34 7.46 -15.42
CA THR A 104 -8.56 7.91 -16.12
C THR A 104 -9.60 8.50 -15.18
N LEU A 105 -9.56 8.13 -13.90
CA LEU A 105 -10.49 8.58 -12.87
C LEU A 105 -10.12 9.96 -12.31
N LEU A 106 -8.83 10.21 -12.05
CA LEU A 106 -8.35 11.45 -11.40
C LEU A 106 -8.86 12.75 -12.05
N PRO A 107 -8.91 12.92 -13.38
CA PRO A 107 -9.48 14.13 -13.99
C PRO A 107 -10.97 14.33 -13.70
N ARG A 108 -11.70 13.24 -13.36
CA ARG A 108 -13.13 13.26 -13.04
C ARG A 108 -13.41 13.37 -11.55
N ARG A 109 -12.41 13.04 -10.74
CA ARG A 109 -12.43 13.07 -9.28
C ARG A 109 -11.22 13.86 -8.75
N PRO A 110 -11.21 15.21 -8.92
CA PRO A 110 -10.10 16.05 -8.47
C PRO A 110 -9.94 16.10 -6.94
N ASP A 111 -10.96 15.66 -6.21
CA ASP A 111 -10.98 15.51 -4.77
C ASP A 111 -10.26 14.23 -4.28
N LEU A 112 -10.20 13.19 -5.14
CA LEU A 112 -9.59 11.91 -4.79
C LEU A 112 -8.07 12.01 -4.73
N LYS A 113 -7.50 11.57 -3.61
CA LYS A 113 -6.05 11.49 -3.43
C LYS A 113 -5.57 10.09 -3.74
N VAL A 114 -4.54 9.97 -4.56
CA VAL A 114 -3.92 8.68 -4.88
C VAL A 114 -2.47 8.70 -4.43
N ILE A 115 -2.08 7.71 -3.65
CA ILE A 115 -0.72 7.49 -3.17
C ILE A 115 -0.25 6.14 -3.70
N ILE A 116 0.91 6.11 -4.33
CA ILE A 116 1.51 4.89 -4.83
C ILE A 116 2.81 4.67 -4.09
N THR A 117 2.96 3.52 -3.44
CA THR A 117 4.22 3.15 -2.80
C THR A 117 4.94 2.10 -3.63
N SER A 118 6.25 2.21 -3.68
CA SER A 118 7.10 1.30 -4.43
C SER A 118 8.47 1.19 -3.76
N ALA A 119 9.02 -0.01 -3.70
CA ALA A 119 10.36 -0.26 -3.17
C ALA A 119 11.47 -0.15 -4.22
N THR A 120 11.15 0.10 -5.49
CA THR A 120 12.10 0.12 -6.59
C THR A 120 12.33 1.50 -7.19
N ILE A 121 13.40 1.60 -8.00
CA ILE A 121 13.95 2.82 -8.62
C ILE A 121 13.01 3.45 -9.69
N ASP A 122 11.95 2.76 -10.11
CA ASP A 122 11.04 3.21 -11.19
C ASP A 122 10.05 4.33 -10.79
N LEU A 123 10.36 5.13 -9.76
CA LEU A 123 9.50 6.21 -9.26
C LEU A 123 9.22 7.26 -10.35
N GLU A 124 10.21 7.58 -11.17
CA GLU A 124 10.04 8.54 -12.27
C GLU A 124 9.01 8.06 -13.30
N ARG A 125 8.95 6.76 -13.55
CA ARG A 125 7.99 6.17 -14.48
C ARG A 125 6.56 6.29 -13.97
N PHE A 126 6.34 6.07 -12.67
CA PHE A 126 5.04 6.30 -12.05
C PHE A 126 4.67 7.79 -12.04
N SER A 127 5.62 8.65 -11.71
CA SER A 127 5.43 10.11 -11.73
C SER A 127 4.96 10.59 -13.11
N LYS A 128 5.66 10.21 -14.18
CA LYS A 128 5.29 10.52 -15.55
C LYS A 128 3.98 9.86 -16.00
N HIS A 129 3.67 8.67 -15.49
CA HIS A 129 2.41 7.99 -15.83
C HIS A 129 1.20 8.79 -15.37
N PHE A 130 1.26 9.40 -14.19
CA PHE A 130 0.17 10.22 -13.65
C PHE A 130 0.25 11.70 -14.07
N GLY A 131 1.38 12.14 -14.62
CA GLY A 131 1.52 13.38 -15.36
C GLY A 131 1.10 13.23 -16.82
N GLY A 132 1.39 14.24 -17.62
CA GLY A 132 1.03 14.28 -19.04
C GLY A 132 -0.34 14.91 -19.32
N ASP A 133 -0.70 15.06 -20.60
CA ASP A 133 -1.92 15.70 -21.06
C ASP A 133 -2.13 17.13 -20.48
N GLY A 134 -1.00 17.84 -20.21
CA GLY A 134 -1.03 19.18 -19.64
C GLY A 134 -1.02 19.24 -18.11
N LEU A 135 -0.98 18.09 -17.43
CA LEU A 135 -0.79 17.99 -15.98
C LEU A 135 0.70 17.86 -15.64
N PRO A 136 1.15 18.48 -14.53
CA PRO A 136 2.51 18.27 -14.04
C PRO A 136 2.72 16.82 -13.63
N ASP A 137 3.96 16.35 -13.68
CA ASP A 137 4.33 15.04 -13.17
C ASP A 137 3.95 14.91 -11.69
N ALA A 138 3.53 13.71 -11.27
CA ALA A 138 3.17 13.48 -9.89
C ALA A 138 4.38 13.67 -8.96
N PRO A 139 4.23 14.33 -7.81
CA PRO A 139 5.34 14.56 -6.89
C PRO A 139 5.86 13.24 -6.32
N ILE A 140 7.19 13.14 -6.22
CA ILE A 140 7.86 11.99 -5.62
C ILE A 140 8.29 12.36 -4.19
N VAL A 141 7.93 11.51 -3.24
CA VAL A 141 8.38 11.62 -1.84
C VAL A 141 9.26 10.41 -1.55
N GLU A 142 10.53 10.64 -1.32
CA GLU A 142 11.48 9.60 -0.97
C GLU A 142 11.64 9.52 0.55
N VAL A 143 11.44 8.33 1.11
CA VAL A 143 11.61 8.06 2.54
C VAL A 143 12.75 7.06 2.70
N SER A 144 13.91 7.52 3.16
CA SER A 144 15.01 6.63 3.51
C SER A 144 14.79 6.02 4.90
N GLY A 145 14.59 4.70 4.94
CA GLY A 145 14.62 3.95 6.20
C GLY A 145 16.06 3.79 6.69
N ARG A 146 16.29 3.94 8.01
CA ARG A 146 17.57 3.53 8.62
C ARG A 146 17.64 2.01 8.55
N THR A 147 18.57 1.48 7.75
CA THR A 147 18.89 0.06 7.75
C THR A 147 19.80 -0.25 8.92
N TYR A 148 19.50 -1.28 9.69
CA TYR A 148 20.46 -1.84 10.65
C TYR A 148 21.62 -2.48 9.88
N PRO A 149 22.87 -2.42 10.39
CA PRO A 149 23.98 -3.12 9.79
C PRO A 149 23.67 -4.63 9.75
N VAL A 150 23.70 -5.20 8.56
CA VAL A 150 23.49 -6.64 8.34
C VAL A 150 24.84 -7.28 8.09
N GLU A 151 25.27 -8.18 8.99
CA GLU A 151 26.41 -9.03 8.73
C GLU A 151 25.99 -10.20 7.82
N THR A 152 26.62 -10.28 6.65
CA THR A 152 26.39 -11.41 5.74
C THR A 152 27.35 -12.54 6.14
N LEU A 153 26.81 -13.56 6.83
CA LEU A 153 27.57 -14.77 7.14
C LEU A 153 27.43 -15.77 5.98
N SER A 154 28.53 -16.09 5.33
CA SER A 154 28.55 -17.15 4.31
C SER A 154 28.65 -18.52 5.00
N LEU A 155 27.80 -19.48 4.58
CA LEU A 155 27.85 -20.88 5.06
C LEU A 155 29.21 -21.55 4.84
N ILE A 156 30.00 -21.08 3.88
CA ILE A 156 31.34 -21.57 3.61
C ILE A 156 32.29 -21.31 4.80
N HIS A 157 32.08 -20.22 5.56
CA HIS A 157 32.89 -19.90 6.75
C HIS A 157 32.53 -20.75 7.99
N ILE A 158 31.40 -21.42 7.97
CA ILE A 158 30.92 -22.25 9.09
C ILE A 158 31.42 -23.70 8.94
N SER A 159 31.83 -24.11 7.74
CA SER A 159 32.16 -25.50 7.43
C SER A 159 33.67 -25.81 7.29
N GLU A 160 34.56 -24.90 7.63
CA GLU A 160 35.98 -25.19 7.65
C GLU A 160 36.33 -25.93 8.95
N PRO A 161 36.54 -27.30 8.92
CA PRO A 161 37.03 -28.01 10.09
C PRO A 161 38.45 -27.53 10.35
N THR A 162 38.70 -27.04 11.56
CA THR A 162 40.04 -26.77 12.07
C THR A 162 40.89 -28.03 11.87
N ARG A 163 41.79 -27.97 10.89
CA ARG A 163 42.75 -29.01 10.62
C ARG A 163 43.66 -29.11 11.85
N PRO A 164 43.74 -30.25 12.57
CA PRO A 164 44.66 -30.34 13.66
C PRO A 164 46.10 -30.26 13.12
N GLU A 165 46.86 -29.32 13.68
CA GLU A 165 48.29 -29.24 13.44
C GLU A 165 48.91 -30.56 13.83
N ARG A 166 49.64 -31.19 12.88
CA ARG A 166 50.49 -32.37 13.19
C ARG A 166 51.72 -31.87 13.93
N ILE A 167 51.91 -32.37 15.14
CA ILE A 167 53.14 -32.33 15.88
C ILE A 167 54.14 -33.29 15.24
#